data_d85a26696ced5b0ec273a77c693d71bc
#
_entry.id   d85a26696ced5b0ec273a77c693d71bc
#
_cell.length_a   1.000
_cell.length_b   1.000
_cell.length_c   1.000
_cell.angle_alpha   90.00
_cell.angle_beta   90.00
_cell.angle_gamma   90.00
#
_symmetry.space_group_name_H-M   'P 1'
#
loop_
_entity.id
_entity.type
_entity.pdbx_description
1 polymer ?
#
loop_
_entity_poly.entity_id
_entity_poly.type
_entity_poly.pdbx_seq_one_letter_code
_entity_poly.pdbx_strand_id
1 'polypeptide(L)'
;MMAESAAGPTAPVGKDRILLGLNTFGDVGEQPDGSPQPHAEVLRQLLEQAELADAVGLHAFGVGEHHRKDYAVSAPEVFLAAAAARTRQIRLGSAVTVLSSDDPIRVFQRFSTVDAISNGRAEVMLGRGSFVESFPLFGFDLADYEVLFEEKLELFDQVRAQKPVHWEGRTRPALHGLSVYPPLEHHLLPTWIGVGGTPESVLRCAQYGYPIIFAIIGGQPRGFRPLADLYREAVAKYGHPMQQVATHSPGHVAPTDEEAREEFFPHWLKLRNRLGAERGWGPAGRPEFDALCAPEGALYVGSPETVARKIALLKRNLGVDRFDLKYSNGPLPHSAMMRSIELMGTAVAPKVAELLAG
;
A
#
# COMPACT_ATOMS: atom_id res chain seq x y z
N MET A 1 9.50 -7.96 -24.60
CA MET A 1 10.63 -7.46 -23.83
C MET A 1 10.73 -5.97 -24.12
N MET A 2 9.98 -5.13 -23.36
CA MET A 2 10.10 -3.68 -23.50
C MET A 2 11.38 -3.26 -22.77
N ALA A 3 12.21 -2.45 -23.41
CA ALA A 3 13.40 -1.87 -22.80
C ALA A 3 12.97 -1.05 -21.58
N GLU A 4 13.35 -1.48 -20.38
CA GLU A 4 13.29 -0.64 -19.20
C GLU A 4 14.12 0.62 -19.46
N SER A 5 13.49 1.76 -19.29
CA SER A 5 14.13 3.06 -19.43
C SER A 5 15.30 3.14 -18.45
N ALA A 6 16.33 3.90 -18.79
CA ALA A 6 17.47 4.19 -17.90
C ALA A 6 17.11 4.90 -16.57
N ALA A 7 15.82 5.18 -16.34
CA ALA A 7 15.22 5.63 -15.10
C ALA A 7 14.92 4.41 -14.22
N GLY A 8 15.34 4.46 -12.95
CA GLY A 8 15.10 3.36 -12.00
C GLY A 8 13.63 2.98 -11.84
N PRO A 9 13.32 1.85 -11.17
CA PRO A 9 11.97 1.27 -11.10
C PRO A 9 10.91 2.16 -10.40
N THR A 10 11.33 3.22 -9.75
CA THR A 10 10.47 4.20 -9.08
C THR A 10 10.49 5.59 -9.72
N ALA A 11 10.99 5.71 -10.95
CA ALA A 11 10.93 6.96 -11.70
C ALA A 11 9.48 7.32 -12.08
N PRO A 12 9.11 8.63 -12.13
CA PRO A 12 7.78 9.06 -12.51
C PRO A 12 7.35 8.51 -13.87
N VAL A 13 6.08 8.13 -13.98
CA VAL A 13 5.48 7.79 -15.28
C VAL A 13 4.95 9.05 -15.98
N GLY A 14 4.78 8.99 -17.28
CA GLY A 14 4.32 10.12 -18.10
C GLY A 14 2.96 10.69 -17.66
N LYS A 15 2.60 11.87 -18.16
CA LYS A 15 1.34 12.57 -17.79
C LYS A 15 0.10 11.76 -18.17
N ASP A 16 0.18 11.01 -19.26
CA ASP A 16 -0.92 10.24 -19.85
C ASP A 16 -0.94 8.79 -19.37
N ARG A 17 -0.24 8.50 -18.26
CA ARG A 17 -0.13 7.15 -17.72
C ARG A 17 -0.24 7.14 -16.19
N ILE A 18 -0.88 6.11 -15.66
CA ILE A 18 -0.92 5.79 -14.24
C ILE A 18 -0.78 4.28 -14.05
N LEU A 19 -0.04 3.86 -13.05
CA LEU A 19 0.10 2.45 -12.66
C LEU A 19 -1.05 2.11 -11.72
N LEU A 20 -1.67 0.94 -11.92
CA LEU A 20 -2.79 0.49 -11.09
C LEU A 20 -2.39 -0.75 -10.28
N GLY A 21 -2.47 -0.63 -8.97
CA GLY A 21 -2.19 -1.70 -8.04
C GLY A 21 -3.37 -2.01 -7.12
N LEU A 22 -3.16 -3.02 -6.30
CA LEU A 22 -4.11 -3.44 -5.27
C LEU A 22 -3.41 -3.51 -3.92
N ASN A 23 -4.15 -3.17 -2.85
CA ASN A 23 -3.70 -3.37 -1.48
C ASN A 23 -4.78 -4.06 -0.65
N THR A 24 -4.34 -4.91 0.27
CA THR A 24 -5.22 -5.58 1.25
C THR A 24 -4.49 -5.74 2.58
N PHE A 25 -5.26 -5.90 3.65
CA PHE A 25 -4.71 -6.23 4.98
C PHE A 25 -5.04 -7.69 5.37
N GLY A 26 -5.62 -8.46 4.43
CA GLY A 26 -6.17 -9.76 4.76
C GLY A 26 -7.36 -9.64 5.71
N ASP A 27 -8.30 -8.75 5.39
CA ASP A 27 -9.49 -8.52 6.21
C ASP A 27 -10.23 -9.85 6.43
N VAL A 28 -10.52 -10.16 7.69
CA VAL A 28 -11.22 -11.38 8.08
C VAL A 28 -12.71 -11.24 7.74
N GLY A 29 -13.17 -12.12 6.86
CA GLY A 29 -14.56 -12.21 6.45
C GLY A 29 -15.48 -12.80 7.51
N GLU A 30 -16.74 -12.99 7.13
CA GLU A 30 -17.76 -13.68 7.95
C GLU A 30 -18.25 -14.94 7.23
N GLN A 31 -18.48 -15.99 8.01
CA GLN A 31 -19.14 -17.21 7.55
C GLN A 31 -20.67 -16.99 7.50
N PRO A 32 -21.44 -17.88 6.84
CA PRO A 32 -22.90 -17.76 6.78
C PRO A 32 -23.61 -17.75 8.14
N ASP A 33 -22.98 -18.30 9.17
CA ASP A 33 -23.50 -18.29 10.54
C ASP A 33 -23.10 -17.02 11.33
N GLY A 34 -22.39 -16.08 10.70
CA GLY A 34 -21.92 -14.84 11.31
C GLY A 34 -20.62 -14.98 12.10
N SER A 35 -20.03 -16.17 12.18
CA SER A 35 -18.73 -16.37 12.83
C SER A 35 -17.60 -15.81 11.95
N PRO A 36 -16.46 -15.38 12.54
CA PRO A 36 -15.31 -14.94 11.76
C PRO A 36 -14.77 -16.07 10.88
N GLN A 37 -14.39 -15.74 9.66
CA GLN A 37 -13.69 -16.67 8.77
C GLN A 37 -12.33 -17.06 9.37
N PRO A 38 -11.90 -18.33 9.28
CA PRO A 38 -10.59 -18.75 9.73
C PRO A 38 -9.46 -18.00 9.01
N HIS A 39 -8.48 -17.46 9.74
CA HIS A 39 -7.33 -16.76 9.16
C HIS A 39 -6.60 -17.59 8.09
N ALA A 40 -6.50 -18.92 8.30
CA ALA A 40 -5.87 -19.81 7.33
C ALA A 40 -6.62 -19.86 5.99
N GLU A 41 -7.93 -19.71 6.00
CA GLU A 41 -8.76 -19.65 4.79
C GLU A 41 -8.56 -18.29 4.09
N VAL A 42 -8.57 -17.19 4.83
CA VAL A 42 -8.27 -15.85 4.29
C VAL A 42 -6.93 -15.83 3.59
N LEU A 43 -5.87 -16.40 4.21
CA LEU A 43 -4.54 -16.45 3.60
C LEU A 43 -4.50 -17.28 2.29
N ARG A 44 -5.26 -18.39 2.21
CA ARG A 44 -5.37 -19.15 0.95
C ARG A 44 -6.10 -18.35 -0.14
N GLN A 45 -7.21 -17.70 0.21
CA GLN A 45 -7.96 -16.83 -0.70
C GLN A 45 -7.13 -15.64 -1.19
N LEU A 46 -6.27 -15.08 -0.33
CA LEU A 46 -5.35 -14.02 -0.74
C LEU A 46 -4.36 -14.46 -1.83
N LEU A 47 -3.91 -15.72 -1.81
CA LEU A 47 -3.07 -16.24 -2.89
C LEU A 47 -3.84 -16.30 -4.22
N GLU A 48 -5.10 -16.72 -4.21
CA GLU A 48 -5.97 -16.71 -5.41
C GLU A 48 -6.18 -15.29 -5.93
N GLN A 49 -6.37 -14.32 -5.03
CA GLN A 49 -6.50 -12.90 -5.37
C GLN A 49 -5.21 -12.34 -6.01
N ALA A 50 -4.04 -12.69 -5.48
CA ALA A 50 -2.77 -12.28 -6.05
C ALA A 50 -2.52 -12.87 -7.44
N GLU A 51 -2.88 -14.15 -7.65
CA GLU A 51 -2.81 -14.82 -8.95
C GLU A 51 -3.74 -14.17 -9.99
N LEU A 52 -4.97 -13.87 -9.59
CA LEU A 52 -5.91 -13.17 -10.48
C LEU A 52 -5.40 -11.77 -10.83
N ALA A 53 -4.88 -11.02 -9.86
CA ALA A 53 -4.31 -9.69 -10.10
C ALA A 53 -3.15 -9.71 -11.10
N ASP A 54 -2.28 -10.72 -11.02
CA ASP A 54 -1.20 -10.96 -12.00
C ASP A 54 -1.78 -11.30 -13.39
N ALA A 55 -2.77 -12.19 -13.43
CA ALA A 55 -3.37 -12.67 -14.68
C ALA A 55 -4.10 -11.56 -15.45
N VAL A 56 -4.73 -10.59 -14.75
CA VAL A 56 -5.43 -9.45 -15.36
C VAL A 56 -4.51 -8.25 -15.61
N GLY A 57 -3.20 -8.38 -15.37
CA GLY A 57 -2.19 -7.39 -15.74
C GLY A 57 -2.11 -6.17 -14.83
N LEU A 58 -2.50 -6.26 -13.57
CA LEU A 58 -2.30 -5.21 -12.59
C LEU A 58 -0.81 -5.05 -12.25
N HIS A 59 -0.41 -3.82 -11.92
CA HIS A 59 1.00 -3.47 -11.72
C HIS A 59 1.57 -4.03 -10.42
N ALA A 60 0.82 -3.95 -9.32
CA ALA A 60 1.31 -4.33 -8.00
C ALA A 60 0.22 -4.93 -7.11
N PHE A 61 0.65 -5.79 -6.19
CA PHE A 61 -0.17 -6.36 -5.13
C PHE A 61 0.54 -6.17 -3.78
N GLY A 62 -0.08 -5.40 -2.91
CA GLY A 62 0.46 -5.06 -1.59
C GLY A 62 -0.33 -5.69 -0.45
N VAL A 63 0.37 -6.20 0.56
CA VAL A 63 -0.25 -6.71 1.79
C VAL A 63 0.23 -5.94 3.01
N GLY A 64 -0.71 -5.43 3.81
CA GLY A 64 -0.41 -4.67 5.03
C GLY A 64 -0.24 -5.57 6.24
N GLU A 65 0.68 -5.19 7.12
CA GLU A 65 0.97 -5.86 8.38
C GLU A 65 0.02 -5.40 9.47
N HIS A 66 -0.68 -6.35 10.09
CA HIS A 66 -1.52 -6.10 11.26
C HIS A 66 -1.48 -7.26 12.25
N HIS A 67 -1.45 -6.93 13.54
CA HIS A 67 -1.41 -7.91 14.65
C HIS A 67 -2.74 -7.91 15.42
N ARG A 68 -3.85 -8.04 14.69
CA ARG A 68 -5.23 -7.98 15.21
C ARG A 68 -6.04 -9.16 14.71
N LYS A 69 -7.04 -9.55 15.49
CA LYS A 69 -7.98 -10.63 15.14
C LYS A 69 -8.77 -10.37 13.84
N ASP A 70 -8.85 -9.11 13.42
CA ASP A 70 -9.63 -8.67 12.27
C ASP A 70 -8.86 -8.81 10.94
N TYR A 71 -7.56 -9.14 11.00
CA TYR A 71 -6.68 -9.23 9.85
C TYR A 71 -5.83 -10.49 9.90
N ALA A 72 -5.67 -11.15 8.77
CA ALA A 72 -4.94 -12.42 8.70
C ALA A 72 -3.43 -12.24 8.42
N VAL A 73 -3.00 -11.09 7.90
CA VAL A 73 -1.60 -10.85 7.52
C VAL A 73 -0.84 -10.19 8.66
N SER A 74 0.04 -10.97 9.31
CA SER A 74 0.98 -10.49 10.34
C SER A 74 2.45 -10.63 9.93
N ALA A 75 2.72 -11.37 8.85
CA ALA A 75 4.05 -11.59 8.29
C ALA A 75 3.98 -11.42 6.75
N PRO A 76 3.93 -10.18 6.24
CA PRO A 76 3.76 -9.90 4.82
C PRO A 76 4.74 -10.65 3.94
N GLU A 77 6.01 -10.72 4.30
CA GLU A 77 7.07 -11.29 3.48
C GLU A 77 6.92 -12.80 3.27
N VAL A 78 6.37 -13.51 4.27
CA VAL A 78 6.08 -14.95 4.15
C VAL A 78 4.99 -15.18 3.13
N PHE A 79 3.92 -14.38 3.17
CA PHE A 79 2.85 -14.42 2.17
C PHE A 79 3.38 -14.05 0.79
N LEU A 80 4.18 -12.96 0.69
CA LEU A 80 4.73 -12.46 -0.58
C LEU A 80 5.67 -13.47 -1.23
N ALA A 81 6.45 -14.23 -0.45
CA ALA A 81 7.27 -15.33 -0.97
C ALA A 81 6.42 -16.44 -1.61
N ALA A 82 5.29 -16.80 -1.00
CA ALA A 82 4.35 -17.76 -1.58
C ALA A 82 3.69 -17.20 -2.84
N ALA A 83 3.27 -15.94 -2.85
CA ALA A 83 2.70 -15.26 -4.02
C ALA A 83 3.73 -15.14 -5.15
N ALA A 84 5.02 -14.90 -4.84
CA ALA A 84 6.11 -14.84 -5.82
C ALA A 84 6.26 -16.12 -6.62
N ALA A 85 6.08 -17.26 -5.96
CA ALA A 85 6.15 -18.58 -6.63
C ALA A 85 4.94 -18.88 -7.53
N ARG A 86 3.82 -18.17 -7.35
CA ARG A 86 2.55 -18.38 -8.07
C ARG A 86 2.24 -17.30 -9.12
N THR A 87 2.98 -16.21 -9.13
CA THR A 87 2.81 -15.06 -10.04
C THR A 87 4.04 -14.85 -10.92
N ARG A 88 3.92 -14.04 -11.98
CA ARG A 88 5.00 -13.89 -12.98
C ARG A 88 5.38 -12.44 -13.28
N GLN A 89 4.47 -11.48 -13.20
CA GLN A 89 4.67 -10.11 -13.66
C GLN A 89 4.40 -9.06 -12.58
N ILE A 90 3.40 -9.29 -11.74
CA ILE A 90 2.96 -8.33 -10.73
C ILE A 90 4.06 -8.07 -9.70
N ARG A 91 4.27 -6.81 -9.35
CA ARG A 91 5.14 -6.43 -8.24
C ARG A 91 4.49 -6.81 -6.92
N LEU A 92 5.31 -7.26 -5.98
CA LEU A 92 4.86 -7.81 -4.71
C LEU A 92 5.44 -6.98 -3.56
N GLY A 93 4.58 -6.36 -2.77
CA GLY A 93 5.02 -5.42 -1.75
C GLY A 93 4.26 -5.49 -0.44
N SER A 94 4.83 -4.94 0.61
CA SER A 94 4.05 -4.62 1.82
C SER A 94 3.27 -3.32 1.64
N ALA A 95 2.19 -3.17 2.44
CA ALA A 95 1.35 -1.97 2.39
C ALA A 95 0.65 -1.66 3.74
N VAL A 96 1.42 -1.47 4.84
CA VAL A 96 2.86 -1.25 4.95
C VAL A 96 3.53 -2.38 5.79
N THR A 97 4.88 -2.44 5.82
CA THR A 97 5.66 -3.04 6.91
C THR A 97 5.75 -2.01 8.05
N VAL A 98 5.44 -2.42 9.28
CA VAL A 98 5.49 -1.54 10.47
C VAL A 98 6.93 -1.47 10.98
N LEU A 99 7.75 -0.62 10.36
CA LEU A 99 9.19 -0.54 10.66
C LEU A 99 9.48 -0.18 12.12
N SER A 100 8.59 0.59 12.77
CA SER A 100 8.74 0.98 14.18
C SER A 100 8.88 -0.22 15.12
N SER A 101 8.23 -1.33 14.83
CA SER A 101 8.22 -2.54 15.67
C SER A 101 9.00 -3.72 15.09
N ASP A 102 9.75 -3.51 13.98
CA ASP A 102 10.57 -4.56 13.35
C ASP A 102 12.07 -4.17 13.35
N ASP A 103 12.96 -5.12 13.08
CA ASP A 103 14.39 -4.88 12.88
C ASP A 103 14.67 -4.57 11.40
N PRO A 104 15.29 -3.41 11.07
CA PRO A 104 15.53 -3.00 9.69
C PRO A 104 16.39 -3.99 8.89
N ILE A 105 17.33 -4.67 9.54
CA ILE A 105 18.16 -5.71 8.89
C ILE A 105 17.29 -6.89 8.50
N ARG A 106 16.39 -7.33 9.41
CA ARG A 106 15.47 -8.44 9.12
C ARG A 106 14.49 -8.07 8.03
N VAL A 107 13.97 -6.86 8.01
CA VAL A 107 13.11 -6.37 6.92
C VAL A 107 13.85 -6.48 5.59
N PHE A 108 15.07 -5.94 5.50
CA PHE A 108 15.87 -6.05 4.27
C PHE A 108 16.13 -7.50 3.87
N GLN A 109 16.55 -8.36 4.79
CA GLN A 109 16.82 -9.79 4.52
C GLN A 109 15.61 -10.52 3.96
N ARG A 110 14.42 -10.28 4.53
CA ARG A 110 13.18 -10.90 4.08
C ARG A 110 12.78 -10.40 2.69
N PHE A 111 12.85 -9.07 2.45
CA PHE A 111 12.51 -8.53 1.13
C PHE A 111 13.55 -8.84 0.06
N SER A 112 14.84 -8.90 0.36
CA SER A 112 15.84 -9.37 -0.60
C SER A 112 15.64 -10.85 -0.95
N THR A 113 15.17 -11.67 -0.01
CA THR A 113 14.78 -13.06 -0.28
C THR A 113 13.55 -13.13 -1.19
N VAL A 114 12.51 -12.33 -0.94
CA VAL A 114 11.33 -12.24 -1.82
C VAL A 114 11.73 -11.73 -3.21
N ASP A 115 12.65 -10.77 -3.28
CA ASP A 115 13.15 -10.23 -4.55
C ASP A 115 13.84 -11.31 -5.38
N ALA A 116 14.73 -12.08 -4.77
CA ALA A 116 15.39 -13.21 -5.43
C ALA A 116 14.39 -14.27 -5.92
N ILE A 117 13.44 -14.69 -5.07
CA ILE A 117 12.41 -15.68 -5.45
C ILE A 117 11.52 -15.15 -6.58
N SER A 118 11.17 -13.88 -6.56
CA SER A 118 10.28 -13.24 -7.53
C SER A 118 10.98 -12.78 -8.81
N ASN A 119 12.31 -12.92 -8.91
CA ASN A 119 13.11 -12.40 -10.02
C ASN A 119 12.98 -10.87 -10.18
N GLY A 120 13.24 -10.12 -9.09
CA GLY A 120 13.31 -8.66 -9.10
C GLY A 120 11.95 -7.95 -9.00
N ARG A 121 10.89 -8.62 -8.54
CA ARG A 121 9.54 -8.02 -8.44
C ARG A 121 9.18 -7.52 -7.04
N ALA A 122 10.04 -7.70 -6.04
CA ALA A 122 9.76 -7.21 -4.70
C ALA A 122 9.81 -5.69 -4.60
N GLU A 123 9.02 -5.14 -3.71
CA GLU A 123 9.10 -3.78 -3.23
C GLU A 123 8.72 -3.74 -1.74
N VAL A 124 9.16 -2.73 -1.01
CA VAL A 124 8.76 -2.55 0.39
C VAL A 124 8.15 -1.17 0.59
N MET A 125 7.02 -1.15 1.26
CA MET A 125 6.42 0.10 1.73
C MET A 125 6.57 0.14 3.25
N LEU A 126 7.32 1.12 3.73
CA LEU A 126 7.60 1.32 5.15
C LEU A 126 6.64 2.33 5.75
N GLY A 127 6.17 2.06 6.94
CA GLY A 127 5.29 2.96 7.67
C GLY A 127 5.41 2.79 9.18
N ARG A 128 4.79 3.72 9.89
CA ARG A 128 4.72 3.66 11.37
C ARG A 128 3.62 2.74 11.88
N GLY A 129 2.75 2.27 10.97
CA GLY A 129 1.51 1.58 11.34
C GLY A 129 0.41 2.55 11.78
N SER A 130 -0.84 2.15 11.56
CA SER A 130 -2.04 2.90 11.97
C SER A 130 -2.64 2.41 13.28
N PHE A 131 -2.13 1.30 13.81
CA PHE A 131 -2.51 0.66 15.05
C PHE A 131 -1.28 0.50 15.94
N VAL A 132 -1.52 0.33 17.24
CA VAL A 132 -0.44 0.33 18.26
C VAL A 132 -0.15 -1.05 18.84
N GLU A 133 -0.85 -2.08 18.41
CA GLU A 133 -0.75 -3.44 18.99
C GLU A 133 0.63 -4.08 18.85
N SER A 134 1.37 -3.73 17.81
CA SER A 134 2.72 -4.24 17.59
C SER A 134 3.70 -3.78 18.67
N PHE A 135 3.47 -2.62 19.29
CA PHE A 135 4.38 -2.08 20.31
C PHE A 135 4.44 -2.98 21.54
N PRO A 136 3.36 -3.20 22.31
CA PRO A 136 3.41 -4.10 23.46
C PRO A 136 3.68 -5.56 23.05
N LEU A 137 3.24 -6.00 21.87
CA LEU A 137 3.46 -7.36 21.38
C LEU A 137 4.94 -7.67 21.19
N PHE A 138 5.72 -6.71 20.70
CA PHE A 138 7.16 -6.86 20.46
C PHE A 138 8.05 -6.17 21.48
N GLY A 139 7.47 -5.67 22.59
CA GLY A 139 8.22 -5.11 23.71
C GLY A 139 8.74 -3.69 23.48
N PHE A 140 8.06 -2.89 22.64
CA PHE A 140 8.38 -1.49 22.43
C PHE A 140 7.45 -0.57 23.21
N ASP A 141 7.97 0.57 23.67
CA ASP A 141 7.18 1.61 24.32
C ASP A 141 6.65 2.61 23.27
N LEU A 142 5.38 2.99 23.40
CA LEU A 142 4.76 4.04 22.59
C LEU A 142 5.40 5.42 22.79
N ALA A 143 6.04 5.66 23.93
CA ALA A 143 6.81 6.88 24.16
C ALA A 143 7.99 7.04 23.18
N ASP A 144 8.50 5.92 22.63
CA ASP A 144 9.57 5.91 21.65
C ASP A 144 9.07 5.89 20.19
N TYR A 145 7.79 6.14 19.94
CA TYR A 145 7.13 6.01 18.64
C TYR A 145 7.88 6.71 17.48
N GLU A 146 8.27 7.97 17.69
CA GLU A 146 8.97 8.75 16.66
C GLU A 146 10.42 8.28 16.50
N VAL A 147 11.16 8.11 17.59
CA VAL A 147 12.59 7.73 17.54
C VAL A 147 12.77 6.33 16.96
N LEU A 148 11.86 5.39 17.26
CA LEU A 148 11.88 4.05 16.70
C LEU A 148 11.79 4.09 15.16
N PHE A 149 10.88 4.87 14.61
CA PHE A 149 10.74 4.96 13.16
C PHE A 149 11.93 5.67 12.51
N GLU A 150 12.40 6.77 13.09
CA GLU A 150 13.49 7.57 12.52
C GLU A 150 14.82 6.80 12.50
N GLU A 151 15.24 6.24 13.63
CA GLU A 151 16.48 5.48 13.71
C GLU A 151 16.45 4.20 12.86
N LYS A 152 15.30 3.52 12.83
CA LYS A 152 15.14 2.32 12.02
C LYS A 152 15.08 2.62 10.52
N LEU A 153 14.51 3.76 10.12
CA LEU A 153 14.53 4.19 8.72
C LEU A 153 15.95 4.55 8.27
N GLU A 154 16.70 5.27 9.11
CA GLU A 154 18.11 5.59 8.84
C GLU A 154 18.95 4.31 8.67
N LEU A 155 18.80 3.35 9.59
CA LEU A 155 19.49 2.07 9.48
C LEU A 155 19.07 1.30 8.24
N PHE A 156 17.77 1.28 7.92
CA PHE A 156 17.26 0.59 6.72
C PHE A 156 17.86 1.19 5.44
N ASP A 157 18.01 2.51 5.36
CA ASP A 157 18.60 3.18 4.21
C ASP A 157 20.07 2.77 4.02
N GLN A 158 20.85 2.70 5.11
CA GLN A 158 22.23 2.21 5.07
C GLN A 158 22.32 0.74 4.63
N VAL A 159 21.44 -0.13 5.17
CA VAL A 159 21.39 -1.56 4.79
C VAL A 159 21.02 -1.71 3.32
N ARG A 160 20.04 -0.95 2.85
CA ARG A 160 19.57 -0.95 1.46
C ARG A 160 20.67 -0.56 0.47
N ALA A 161 21.63 0.27 0.88
CA ALA A 161 22.78 0.64 0.05
C ALA A 161 23.76 -0.52 -0.20
N GLN A 162 23.59 -1.66 0.48
CA GLN A 162 24.37 -2.90 0.31
C GLN A 162 25.90 -2.71 0.50
N LYS A 163 26.26 -1.79 1.37
CA LYS A 163 27.63 -1.56 1.83
C LYS A 163 27.76 -2.02 3.27
N PRO A 164 29.01 -2.25 3.78
CA PRO A 164 29.20 -2.52 5.20
C PRO A 164 28.60 -1.41 6.06
N VAL A 165 27.72 -1.80 7.00
CA VAL A 165 26.92 -0.87 7.80
C VAL A 165 27.68 -0.42 9.03
N HIS A 166 27.78 0.89 9.23
CA HIS A 166 28.24 1.54 10.47
C HIS A 166 27.08 2.38 11.00
N TRP A 167 26.52 1.98 12.14
CA TRP A 167 25.35 2.65 12.69
C TRP A 167 25.37 2.64 14.23
N GLU A 168 24.96 3.74 14.84
CA GLU A 168 24.77 3.90 16.26
C GLU A 168 23.45 4.62 16.54
N GLY A 169 22.73 4.17 17.55
CA GLY A 169 21.47 4.78 17.97
C GLY A 169 21.01 4.23 19.32
N ARG A 170 19.80 4.61 19.74
CA ARG A 170 19.21 4.23 21.03
C ARG A 170 18.39 2.95 20.96
N THR A 171 17.87 2.62 19.77
CA THR A 171 16.84 1.57 19.62
C THR A 171 17.40 0.18 19.38
N ARG A 172 18.72 0.05 19.19
CA ARG A 172 19.44 -1.22 19.08
C ARG A 172 20.96 -1.05 19.30
N PRO A 173 21.72 -2.15 19.53
CA PRO A 173 23.18 -2.10 19.60
C PRO A 173 23.83 -1.59 18.30
N ALA A 174 24.95 -0.89 18.44
CA ALA A 174 25.74 -0.35 17.33
C ALA A 174 26.23 -1.44 16.36
N LEU A 175 26.45 -1.05 15.10
CA LEU A 175 27.02 -1.89 14.04
C LEU A 175 28.34 -1.29 13.56
N HIS A 176 29.37 -2.12 13.42
CA HIS A 176 30.74 -1.68 13.07
C HIS A 176 31.20 -2.45 11.82
N GLY A 177 30.81 -2.01 10.63
CA GLY A 177 31.29 -2.55 9.36
C GLY A 177 30.73 -3.93 9.02
N LEU A 178 29.48 -4.22 9.40
CA LEU A 178 28.84 -5.51 9.14
C LEU A 178 28.10 -5.50 7.79
N SER A 179 28.28 -6.56 7.01
CA SER A 179 27.56 -6.78 5.75
C SER A 179 26.28 -7.57 5.99
N VAL A 180 25.22 -7.25 5.22
CA VAL A 180 23.91 -7.90 5.29
C VAL A 180 23.71 -8.78 4.05
N TYR A 181 23.15 -9.97 4.22
CA TYR A 181 22.92 -10.97 3.18
C TYR A 181 21.45 -11.48 3.22
N PRO A 182 20.86 -11.96 2.08
CA PRO A 182 21.48 -11.95 0.75
C PRO A 182 21.51 -10.53 0.15
N PRO A 183 22.44 -10.24 -0.78
CA PRO A 183 22.38 -9.01 -1.58
C PRO A 183 21.26 -9.10 -2.62
N LEU A 184 20.83 -7.96 -3.15
CA LEU A 184 19.98 -7.88 -4.34
C LEU A 184 20.83 -8.13 -5.60
N GLU A 185 20.22 -8.74 -6.63
CA GLU A 185 20.97 -9.11 -7.83
C GLU A 185 21.13 -7.94 -8.82
N HIS A 186 20.12 -7.09 -8.98
CA HIS A 186 20.03 -6.21 -10.15
C HIS A 186 19.87 -4.72 -9.83
N HIS A 187 19.27 -4.35 -8.71
CA HIS A 187 18.90 -2.96 -8.40
C HIS A 187 18.76 -2.74 -6.90
N LEU A 188 18.59 -1.51 -6.47
CA LEU A 188 18.18 -1.23 -5.10
C LEU A 188 16.72 -1.65 -4.92
N LEU A 189 16.40 -2.23 -3.75
CA LEU A 189 15.03 -2.57 -3.39
C LEU A 189 14.13 -1.33 -3.48
N PRO A 190 13.11 -1.31 -4.36
CA PRO A 190 12.14 -0.24 -4.40
C PRO A 190 11.48 -0.08 -3.03
N THR A 191 11.69 1.09 -2.43
CA THR A 191 11.26 1.38 -1.06
C THR A 191 10.36 2.60 -1.06
N TRP A 192 9.13 2.43 -0.58
CA TRP A 192 8.12 3.47 -0.47
C TRP A 192 7.95 3.90 0.98
N ILE A 193 7.58 5.15 1.20
CA ILE A 193 7.13 5.62 2.52
C ILE A 193 5.64 5.89 2.48
N GLY A 194 4.90 5.19 3.37
CA GLY A 194 3.48 5.42 3.59
C GLY A 194 3.23 6.65 4.46
N VAL A 195 2.45 7.61 3.95
CA VAL A 195 2.18 8.89 4.62
C VAL A 195 0.68 9.10 4.79
N GLY A 196 0.27 9.40 6.02
CA GLY A 196 -1.13 9.66 6.37
C GLY A 196 -1.62 11.09 6.16
N GLY A 197 -0.72 12.06 5.88
CA GLY A 197 -1.11 13.44 5.60
C GLY A 197 -0.46 14.53 6.46
N THR A 198 0.64 14.25 7.17
CA THR A 198 1.39 15.28 7.90
C THR A 198 2.58 15.80 7.08
N PRO A 199 2.84 17.14 7.07
CA PRO A 199 3.97 17.74 6.36
C PRO A 199 5.33 17.16 6.79
N GLU A 200 5.51 16.85 8.07
CA GLU A 200 6.76 16.29 8.62
C GLU A 200 7.06 14.92 8.00
N SER A 201 6.05 14.07 7.83
CA SER A 201 6.21 12.76 7.18
C SER A 201 6.56 12.89 5.70
N VAL A 202 6.02 13.90 5.03
CA VAL A 202 6.34 14.23 3.63
C VAL A 202 7.80 14.69 3.49
N LEU A 203 8.25 15.59 4.35
CA LEU A 203 9.62 16.09 4.35
C LEU A 203 10.63 14.98 4.66
N ARG A 204 10.32 14.12 5.63
CA ARG A 204 11.14 12.92 5.94
C ARG A 204 11.29 12.01 4.72
N CYS A 205 10.20 11.71 4.01
CA CYS A 205 10.24 10.91 2.80
C CYS A 205 11.14 11.55 1.73
N ALA A 206 10.99 12.85 1.50
CA ALA A 206 11.77 13.60 0.53
C ALA A 206 13.27 13.68 0.88
N GLN A 207 13.60 13.76 2.17
CA GLN A 207 14.99 13.80 2.66
C GLN A 207 15.77 12.55 2.26
N TYR A 208 15.14 11.38 2.29
CA TYR A 208 15.77 10.12 1.86
C TYR A 208 15.64 9.86 0.34
N GLY A 209 14.93 10.70 -0.39
CA GLY A 209 14.70 10.51 -1.83
C GLY A 209 13.85 9.26 -2.14
N TYR A 210 12.98 8.85 -1.26
CA TYR A 210 12.07 7.73 -1.47
C TYR A 210 10.78 8.15 -2.19
N PRO A 211 10.19 7.30 -3.03
CA PRO A 211 8.83 7.48 -3.51
C PRO A 211 7.83 7.49 -2.36
N ILE A 212 6.78 8.28 -2.51
CA ILE A 212 5.76 8.52 -1.48
C ILE A 212 4.42 7.90 -1.87
N ILE A 213 3.72 7.32 -0.89
CA ILE A 213 2.33 6.91 -1.07
C ILE A 213 1.44 7.54 0.00
N PHE A 214 0.42 8.29 -0.44
CA PHE A 214 -0.57 8.89 0.44
C PHE A 214 -1.71 7.92 0.71
N ALA A 215 -1.98 7.65 1.99
CA ALA A 215 -3.15 6.89 2.43
C ALA A 215 -4.38 7.83 2.50
N ILE A 216 -5.14 7.89 1.41
CA ILE A 216 -6.35 8.74 1.31
C ILE A 216 -7.58 7.88 1.60
N ILE A 217 -7.91 7.74 2.88
CA ILE A 217 -8.98 6.86 3.35
C ILE A 217 -10.32 7.58 3.61
N GLY A 218 -10.33 8.90 3.50
CA GLY A 218 -11.53 9.72 3.73
C GLY A 218 -11.37 11.13 3.18
N GLY A 219 -12.42 11.92 3.22
CA GLY A 219 -12.44 13.30 2.73
C GLY A 219 -12.36 13.38 1.20
N GLN A 220 -11.68 14.39 0.72
CA GLN A 220 -11.48 14.65 -0.71
C GLN A 220 -10.02 14.53 -1.10
N PRO A 221 -9.65 13.67 -2.07
CA PRO A 221 -8.26 13.49 -2.52
C PRO A 221 -7.55 14.79 -2.90
N ARG A 222 -8.26 15.78 -3.50
CA ARG A 222 -7.68 17.08 -3.86
C ARG A 222 -7.04 17.82 -2.66
N GLY A 223 -7.50 17.56 -1.44
CA GLY A 223 -6.90 18.13 -0.22
C GLY A 223 -5.45 17.72 0.01
N PHE A 224 -4.97 16.65 -0.63
CA PHE A 224 -3.59 16.21 -0.60
C PHE A 224 -2.68 16.92 -1.61
N ARG A 225 -3.22 17.78 -2.49
CA ARG A 225 -2.42 18.51 -3.47
C ARG A 225 -1.28 19.32 -2.84
N PRO A 226 -1.48 20.10 -1.76
CA PRO A 226 -0.38 20.83 -1.12
C PRO A 226 0.73 19.92 -0.61
N LEU A 227 0.39 18.71 -0.11
CA LEU A 227 1.38 17.75 0.36
C LEU A 227 2.16 17.10 -0.79
N ALA A 228 1.49 16.84 -1.91
CA ALA A 228 2.15 16.31 -3.11
C ALA A 228 3.10 17.35 -3.74
N ASP A 229 2.72 18.62 -3.73
CA ASP A 229 3.57 19.73 -4.21
C ASP A 229 4.74 19.94 -3.25
N LEU A 230 4.52 19.93 -1.92
CA LEU A 230 5.57 19.99 -0.91
C LEU A 230 6.60 18.86 -1.09
N TYR A 231 6.14 17.64 -1.37
CA TYR A 231 7.03 16.51 -1.65
C TYR A 231 7.95 16.79 -2.83
N ARG A 232 7.38 17.24 -3.96
CA ARG A 232 8.14 17.51 -5.18
C ARG A 232 9.18 18.61 -4.98
N GLU A 233 8.80 19.69 -4.31
CA GLU A 233 9.71 20.79 -3.97
C GLU A 233 10.83 20.33 -3.03
N ALA A 234 10.49 19.54 -2.01
CA ALA A 234 11.47 19.05 -1.03
C ALA A 234 12.46 18.07 -1.66
N VAL A 235 12.00 17.10 -2.48
CA VAL A 235 12.89 16.17 -3.21
C VAL A 235 13.91 16.94 -4.06
N ALA A 236 13.46 17.94 -4.80
CA ALA A 236 14.35 18.79 -5.61
C ALA A 236 15.33 19.58 -4.73
N LYS A 237 14.87 20.13 -3.60
CA LYS A 237 15.69 20.89 -2.64
C LYS A 237 16.76 20.03 -1.98
N TYR A 238 16.46 18.75 -1.67
CA TYR A 238 17.43 17.80 -1.15
C TYR A 238 18.38 17.23 -2.22
N GLY A 239 18.18 17.55 -3.49
CA GLY A 239 19.05 17.16 -4.61
C GLY A 239 18.84 15.71 -5.05
N HIS A 240 17.71 15.10 -4.74
CA HIS A 240 17.37 13.75 -5.20
C HIS A 240 16.67 13.80 -6.57
N PRO A 241 16.82 12.74 -7.39
CA PRO A 241 15.98 12.57 -8.59
C PRO A 241 14.52 12.42 -8.18
N MET A 242 13.62 13.00 -9.00
CA MET A 242 12.18 12.88 -8.76
C MET A 242 11.74 11.43 -8.76
N GLN A 243 10.97 11.06 -7.74
CA GLN A 243 10.40 9.73 -7.55
C GLN A 243 8.90 9.74 -7.79
N GLN A 244 8.31 8.56 -7.91
CA GLN A 244 6.87 8.38 -8.04
C GLN A 244 6.11 8.92 -6.82
N VAL A 245 4.94 9.49 -7.10
CA VAL A 245 3.91 9.81 -6.11
C VAL A 245 2.75 8.84 -6.29
N ALA A 246 2.38 8.14 -5.24
CA ALA A 246 1.27 7.19 -5.27
C ALA A 246 0.16 7.56 -4.28
N THR A 247 -0.99 6.95 -4.47
CA THR A 247 -2.10 7.01 -3.51
C THR A 247 -2.69 5.63 -3.27
N HIS A 248 -3.19 5.44 -2.06
CA HIS A 248 -3.91 4.25 -1.61
C HIS A 248 -5.28 4.69 -1.11
N SER A 249 -6.35 4.13 -1.67
CA SER A 249 -7.73 4.48 -1.28
C SER A 249 -8.63 3.26 -1.28
N PRO A 250 -9.63 3.18 -0.37
CA PRO A 250 -10.60 2.10 -0.35
C PRO A 250 -11.54 2.16 -1.55
N GLY A 251 -11.99 0.99 -2.00
CA GLY A 251 -12.99 0.93 -3.05
C GLY A 251 -13.45 -0.48 -3.41
N HIS A 252 -14.39 -0.54 -4.34
CA HIS A 252 -15.00 -1.77 -4.85
C HIS A 252 -15.56 -1.53 -6.25
N VAL A 253 -15.29 -2.45 -7.15
CA VAL A 253 -15.78 -2.40 -8.53
C VAL A 253 -16.79 -3.51 -8.76
N ALA A 254 -17.98 -3.16 -9.24
CA ALA A 254 -19.01 -4.11 -9.66
C ALA A 254 -19.56 -3.69 -11.05
N PRO A 255 -20.37 -4.50 -11.72
CA PRO A 255 -20.88 -4.19 -13.07
C PRO A 255 -21.61 -2.84 -13.17
N THR A 256 -22.33 -2.44 -12.11
CA THR A 256 -23.06 -1.18 -12.05
C THR A 256 -22.70 -0.38 -10.78
N ASP A 257 -22.96 0.93 -10.79
CA ASP A 257 -22.77 1.78 -9.62
C ASP A 257 -23.67 1.38 -8.45
N GLU A 258 -24.89 0.94 -8.76
CA GLU A 258 -25.86 0.49 -7.77
C GLU A 258 -25.39 -0.79 -7.08
N GLU A 259 -25.04 -1.82 -7.85
CA GLU A 259 -24.49 -3.08 -7.31
C GLU A 259 -23.26 -2.83 -6.45
N ALA A 260 -22.30 -2.03 -6.93
CA ALA A 260 -21.08 -1.72 -6.18
C ALA A 260 -21.37 -1.08 -4.82
N ARG A 261 -22.32 -0.14 -4.77
CA ARG A 261 -22.70 0.57 -3.55
C ARG A 261 -23.46 -0.33 -2.57
N GLU A 262 -24.37 -1.13 -3.07
CA GLU A 262 -25.16 -2.04 -2.22
C GLU A 262 -24.31 -3.18 -1.66
N GLU A 263 -23.39 -3.71 -2.45
CA GLU A 263 -22.43 -4.73 -1.98
C GLU A 263 -21.45 -4.16 -0.96
N PHE A 264 -20.91 -2.97 -1.17
CA PHE A 264 -19.83 -2.44 -0.35
C PHE A 264 -20.32 -1.74 0.93
N PHE A 265 -21.46 -1.07 0.90
CA PHE A 265 -21.96 -0.23 1.99
C PHE A 265 -22.05 -0.95 3.34
N PRO A 266 -22.67 -2.14 3.49
CA PRO A 266 -22.81 -2.80 4.78
C PRO A 266 -21.45 -3.15 5.41
N HIS A 267 -20.48 -3.56 4.60
CA HIS A 267 -19.15 -3.92 5.04
C HIS A 267 -18.32 -2.69 5.41
N TRP A 268 -18.40 -1.64 4.61
CA TRP A 268 -17.81 -0.35 4.92
C TRP A 268 -18.35 0.23 6.22
N LEU A 269 -19.68 0.21 6.40
CA LEU A 269 -20.34 0.75 7.59
C LEU A 269 -19.89 0.00 8.84
N LYS A 270 -19.80 -1.33 8.78
CA LYS A 270 -19.34 -2.18 9.89
C LYS A 270 -17.90 -1.85 10.28
N LEU A 271 -16.99 -1.79 9.29
CA LEU A 271 -15.59 -1.45 9.52
C LEU A 271 -15.44 0.00 10.05
N ARG A 272 -16.10 0.95 9.40
CA ARG A 272 -16.05 2.39 9.74
C ARG A 272 -16.53 2.65 11.17
N ASN A 273 -17.64 2.01 11.59
CA ASN A 273 -18.17 2.19 12.93
C ASN A 273 -17.31 1.48 13.99
N ARG A 274 -16.75 0.31 13.69
CA ARG A 274 -15.79 -0.35 14.59
C ARG A 274 -14.55 0.52 14.83
N LEU A 275 -13.90 0.99 13.77
CA LEU A 275 -12.75 1.87 13.88
C LEU A 275 -13.12 3.22 14.52
N GLY A 276 -14.32 3.71 14.25
CA GLY A 276 -14.84 4.93 14.84
C GLY A 276 -14.96 4.82 16.36
N ALA A 277 -15.47 3.70 16.86
CA ALA A 277 -15.55 3.45 18.29
C ALA A 277 -14.17 3.45 18.99
N GLU A 278 -13.14 2.89 18.33
CA GLU A 278 -11.76 2.88 18.84
C GLU A 278 -11.10 4.28 18.80
N ARG A 279 -11.50 5.13 17.87
CA ARG A 279 -10.88 6.45 17.60
C ARG A 279 -11.71 7.64 18.07
N GLY A 280 -12.83 7.39 18.73
CA GLY A 280 -13.74 8.45 19.20
C GLY A 280 -14.51 9.18 18.09
N TRP A 281 -14.68 8.55 16.91
CA TRP A 281 -15.49 9.11 15.83
C TRP A 281 -16.98 8.81 16.06
N GLY A 282 -17.85 9.72 15.65
CA GLY A 282 -19.29 9.47 15.63
C GLY A 282 -19.68 8.31 14.70
N PRO A 283 -20.90 7.77 14.88
CA PRO A 283 -21.42 6.73 13.99
C PRO A 283 -21.59 7.27 12.57
N ALA A 284 -21.17 6.47 11.60
CA ALA A 284 -21.36 6.74 10.18
C ALA A 284 -22.72 6.20 9.69
N GLY A 285 -23.14 6.66 8.51
CA GLY A 285 -24.36 6.20 7.87
C GLY A 285 -24.30 6.40 6.35
N ARG A 286 -25.43 6.13 5.68
CA ARG A 286 -25.56 6.22 4.22
C ARG A 286 -25.16 7.59 3.66
N PRO A 287 -25.50 8.74 4.28
CA PRO A 287 -25.11 10.05 3.75
C PRO A 287 -23.59 10.27 3.71
N GLU A 288 -22.85 9.82 4.74
CA GLU A 288 -21.37 9.89 4.74
C GLU A 288 -20.80 9.00 3.62
N PHE A 289 -21.31 7.78 3.50
CA PHE A 289 -20.90 6.85 2.46
C PHE A 289 -21.11 7.42 1.05
N ASP A 290 -22.31 7.93 0.76
CA ASP A 290 -22.65 8.51 -0.54
C ASP A 290 -21.81 9.73 -0.88
N ALA A 291 -21.51 10.58 0.10
CA ALA A 291 -20.59 11.71 -0.07
C ALA A 291 -19.17 11.27 -0.40
N LEU A 292 -18.67 10.18 0.22
CA LEU A 292 -17.37 9.62 -0.07
C LEU A 292 -17.32 8.90 -1.43
N CYS A 293 -18.42 8.32 -1.90
CA CYS A 293 -18.57 7.72 -3.24
C CYS A 293 -18.71 8.76 -4.36
N ALA A 294 -19.05 10.01 -4.04
CA ALA A 294 -19.17 11.08 -5.04
C ALA A 294 -17.88 11.25 -5.86
N PRO A 295 -17.89 11.88 -7.04
CA PRO A 295 -16.73 11.99 -7.93
C PRO A 295 -15.46 12.50 -7.25
N GLU A 296 -15.60 13.43 -6.31
CA GLU A 296 -14.47 14.02 -5.56
C GLU A 296 -14.19 13.34 -4.20
N GLY A 297 -14.94 12.32 -3.83
CA GLY A 297 -14.78 11.61 -2.57
C GLY A 297 -13.71 10.53 -2.62
N ALA A 298 -13.27 10.07 -1.44
CA ALA A 298 -12.14 9.15 -1.29
C ALA A 298 -12.48 7.66 -1.52
N LEU A 299 -13.77 7.28 -1.62
CA LEU A 299 -14.17 5.90 -1.90
C LEU A 299 -14.30 5.67 -3.41
N TYR A 300 -13.52 4.74 -3.94
CA TYR A 300 -13.55 4.32 -5.35
C TYR A 300 -14.52 3.16 -5.54
N VAL A 301 -15.81 3.44 -5.32
CA VAL A 301 -16.92 2.46 -5.38
C VAL A 301 -17.82 2.81 -6.55
N GLY A 302 -18.01 1.84 -7.45
CA GLY A 302 -18.86 2.02 -8.63
C GLY A 302 -18.57 1.05 -9.76
N SER A 303 -19.20 1.31 -10.89
CA SER A 303 -18.95 0.64 -12.16
C SER A 303 -17.51 0.93 -12.66
N PRO A 304 -16.98 0.13 -13.59
CA PRO A 304 -15.67 0.41 -14.20
C PRO A 304 -15.54 1.84 -14.76
N GLU A 305 -16.62 2.37 -15.35
CA GLU A 305 -16.65 3.74 -15.87
C GLU A 305 -16.50 4.79 -14.75
N THR A 306 -17.26 4.64 -13.67
CA THR A 306 -17.21 5.57 -12.52
C THR A 306 -15.85 5.54 -11.86
N VAL A 307 -15.31 4.35 -11.60
CA VAL A 307 -14.00 4.21 -10.95
C VAL A 307 -12.87 4.73 -11.85
N ALA A 308 -12.91 4.47 -13.16
CA ALA A 308 -11.92 4.98 -14.10
C ALA A 308 -11.91 6.52 -14.15
N ARG A 309 -13.08 7.16 -14.20
CA ARG A 309 -13.19 8.64 -14.15
C ARG A 309 -12.61 9.23 -12.86
N LYS A 310 -12.87 8.59 -11.72
CA LYS A 310 -12.30 9.02 -10.43
C LYS A 310 -10.77 8.91 -10.41
N ILE A 311 -10.21 7.82 -10.94
CA ILE A 311 -8.75 7.64 -11.05
C ILE A 311 -8.14 8.68 -12.02
N ALA A 312 -8.75 8.92 -13.17
CA ALA A 312 -8.30 9.94 -14.10
C ALA A 312 -8.36 11.36 -13.49
N LEU A 313 -9.42 11.66 -12.73
CA LEU A 313 -9.54 12.93 -11.98
C LEU A 313 -8.45 13.05 -10.91
N LEU A 314 -8.16 11.98 -10.18
CA LEU A 314 -7.07 11.93 -9.21
C LEU A 314 -5.71 12.25 -9.86
N LYS A 315 -5.40 11.61 -11.01
CA LYS A 315 -4.17 11.87 -11.79
C LYS A 315 -4.07 13.34 -12.18
N ARG A 316 -5.15 13.93 -12.70
CA ARG A 316 -5.18 15.35 -13.09
C ARG A 316 -5.00 16.30 -11.90
N ASN A 317 -5.60 15.97 -10.76
CA ASN A 317 -5.58 16.82 -9.57
C ASN A 317 -4.24 16.76 -8.81
N LEU A 318 -3.65 15.58 -8.64
CA LEU A 318 -2.47 15.36 -7.81
C LEU A 318 -1.20 15.06 -8.61
N GLY A 319 -1.32 14.71 -9.89
CA GLY A 319 -0.18 14.30 -10.71
C GLY A 319 0.44 12.97 -10.22
N VAL A 320 -0.37 12.09 -9.64
CA VAL A 320 0.11 10.80 -9.12
C VAL A 320 0.55 9.85 -10.22
N ASP A 321 1.53 9.00 -9.94
CA ASP A 321 2.08 8.02 -10.87
C ASP A 321 1.48 6.63 -10.69
N ARG A 322 0.97 6.34 -9.47
CA ARG A 322 0.37 5.07 -9.11
C ARG A 322 -0.86 5.27 -8.23
N PHE A 323 -1.87 4.44 -8.46
CA PHE A 323 -3.06 4.31 -7.63
C PHE A 323 -3.23 2.86 -7.19
N ASP A 324 -3.28 2.62 -5.89
CA ASP A 324 -3.54 1.31 -5.30
C ASP A 324 -4.93 1.28 -4.69
N LEU A 325 -5.80 0.43 -5.22
CA LEU A 325 -7.12 0.18 -4.67
C LEU A 325 -7.01 -0.74 -3.44
N LYS A 326 -7.40 -0.24 -2.27
CA LYS A 326 -7.64 -1.12 -1.11
C LYS A 326 -8.99 -1.79 -1.30
N TYR A 327 -8.98 -2.95 -1.94
CA TYR A 327 -10.17 -3.65 -2.42
C TYR A 327 -10.87 -4.50 -1.35
N SER A 328 -10.17 -4.96 -0.32
CA SER A 328 -10.76 -5.63 0.84
C SER A 328 -11.29 -4.59 1.84
N ASN A 329 -12.42 -4.85 2.48
CA ASN A 329 -12.98 -3.89 3.44
C ASN A 329 -13.89 -4.60 4.45
N GLY A 330 -13.30 -5.00 5.58
CA GLY A 330 -14.00 -5.80 6.57
C GLY A 330 -14.50 -7.12 5.98
N PRO A 331 -15.72 -7.57 6.31
CA PRO A 331 -16.22 -8.90 5.94
C PRO A 331 -16.77 -8.98 4.50
N LEU A 332 -16.22 -8.23 3.55
CA LEU A 332 -16.62 -8.33 2.13
C LEU A 332 -16.37 -9.75 1.60
N PRO A 333 -17.34 -10.39 0.93
CA PRO A 333 -17.20 -11.76 0.43
C PRO A 333 -16.07 -11.94 -0.57
N HIS A 334 -15.35 -13.06 -0.50
CA HIS A 334 -14.26 -13.40 -1.42
C HIS A 334 -14.67 -13.32 -2.90
N SER A 335 -15.86 -13.83 -3.25
CA SER A 335 -16.36 -13.77 -4.63
C SER A 335 -16.56 -12.34 -5.14
N ALA A 336 -17.01 -11.42 -4.29
CA ALA A 336 -17.14 -10.00 -4.63
C ALA A 336 -15.77 -9.34 -4.82
N MET A 337 -14.78 -9.69 -3.95
CA MET A 337 -13.40 -9.23 -4.12
C MET A 337 -12.77 -9.75 -5.41
N MET A 338 -12.93 -11.04 -5.75
CA MET A 338 -12.43 -11.61 -7.02
C MET A 338 -13.00 -10.89 -8.23
N ARG A 339 -14.32 -10.66 -8.27
CA ARG A 339 -14.96 -9.90 -9.35
C ARG A 339 -14.44 -8.46 -9.44
N SER A 340 -14.25 -7.80 -8.32
CA SER A 340 -13.69 -6.44 -8.27
C SER A 340 -12.26 -6.39 -8.83
N ILE A 341 -11.42 -7.36 -8.50
CA ILE A 341 -10.05 -7.50 -9.04
C ILE A 341 -10.08 -7.71 -10.56
N GLU A 342 -10.94 -8.62 -11.04
CA GLU A 342 -11.10 -8.88 -12.47
C GLU A 342 -11.52 -7.63 -13.23
N LEU A 343 -12.55 -6.93 -12.75
CA LEU A 343 -13.04 -5.69 -13.37
C LEU A 343 -11.99 -4.57 -13.31
N MET A 344 -11.19 -4.51 -12.26
CA MET A 344 -10.13 -3.51 -12.12
C MET A 344 -9.08 -3.66 -13.23
N GLY A 345 -8.64 -4.89 -13.55
CA GLY A 345 -7.66 -5.16 -14.61
C GLY A 345 -8.28 -5.11 -16.00
N THR A 346 -9.44 -5.77 -16.20
CA THR A 346 -9.99 -5.98 -17.55
C THR A 346 -10.85 -4.83 -18.08
N ALA A 347 -11.44 -4.02 -17.19
CA ALA A 347 -12.37 -2.96 -17.57
C ALA A 347 -11.91 -1.56 -17.10
N VAL A 348 -11.50 -1.40 -15.84
CA VAL A 348 -11.07 -0.09 -15.33
C VAL A 348 -9.76 0.35 -15.98
N ALA A 349 -8.75 -0.52 -16.01
CA ALA A 349 -7.42 -0.14 -16.49
C ALA A 349 -7.43 0.37 -17.95
N PRO A 350 -8.08 -0.30 -18.91
CA PRO A 350 -8.19 0.23 -20.28
C PRO A 350 -8.91 1.58 -20.35
N LYS A 351 -10.01 1.74 -19.59
CA LYS A 351 -10.76 3.01 -19.56
C LYS A 351 -9.95 4.17 -18.97
N VAL A 352 -9.15 3.90 -17.94
CA VAL A 352 -8.23 4.92 -17.39
C VAL A 352 -7.23 5.35 -18.44
N ALA A 353 -6.65 4.41 -19.19
CA ALA A 353 -5.72 4.72 -20.25
C ALA A 353 -6.37 5.59 -21.35
N GLU A 354 -7.58 5.26 -21.80
CA GLU A 354 -8.35 6.07 -22.74
C GLU A 354 -8.60 7.49 -22.25
N LEU A 355 -9.05 7.64 -20.97
CA LEU A 355 -9.35 8.93 -20.35
C LEU A 355 -8.12 9.83 -20.13
N LEU A 356 -6.93 9.26 -20.09
CA LEU A 356 -5.69 10.01 -19.91
C LEU A 356 -5.01 10.35 -21.25
N ALA A 357 -5.30 9.59 -22.32
CA ALA A 357 -4.77 9.85 -23.65
C ALA A 357 -5.50 10.98 -24.41
N GLY A 358 -6.73 11.31 -24.01
CA GLY A 358 -7.55 12.39 -24.58
C GLY A 358 -7.55 13.64 -23.74
#